data_ce4ab0c74379db0e5dc8d4b5593a48af
#
_entry.id   ce4ab0c74379db0e5dc8d4b5593a48af
#
_cell.length_a   1.000
_cell.length_b   1.000
_cell.length_c   1.000
_cell.angle_alpha   90.00
_cell.angle_beta   90.00
_cell.angle_gamma   90.00
#
_symmetry.space_group_name_H-M   'P 1'
#
loop_
_entity.id
_entity.type
_entity.pdbx_description
1 polymer ?
#
loop_
_entity_poly.entity_id
_entity_poly.type
_entity_poly.pdbx_seq_one_letter_code
_entity_poly.pdbx_strand_id
1 'polypeptide(L)'
;MTKTKKGYELYPLTVAQKFHLYYLPYCPSAAVLNIGTSLTIGTEVDWEVLRGSINKAYERSEAMRIRFTKDADGTYYQYIVDDTEDRKSRKIDFVDFYGQSMEEAENTMRQWTSVPFPFEDSPMTKIVMIRTPDGFNGVYFLGHHMVVDAQALIAFLKDIIEIYCNKKYEGIPYPKEMCSYVEQLKKDLAYEAGSKAKKRDSEFFENLIRQSEPVYNGIHGTDKLEAEKCLKIRNFEPHLMPQRM
;
A
#
# COMPACT_ATOMS: atom_id res chain seq x y z
N MET A 1 -30.92 3.11 1.03
CA MET A 1 -30.41 3.16 -0.35
C MET A 1 -28.89 3.09 -0.30
N THR A 2 -28.28 2.23 -1.10
CA THR A 2 -26.82 2.17 -1.22
C THR A 2 -26.35 3.44 -1.92
N LYS A 3 -25.40 4.16 -1.31
CA LYS A 3 -24.79 5.33 -1.96
C LYS A 3 -23.93 4.86 -3.14
N THR A 4 -23.99 5.59 -4.26
CA THR A 4 -23.19 5.29 -5.46
C THR A 4 -22.48 6.52 -5.99
N LYS A 5 -21.32 6.33 -6.65
CA LYS A 5 -20.61 7.35 -7.40
C LYS A 5 -20.20 6.79 -8.77
N LYS A 6 -20.58 7.47 -9.83
CA LYS A 6 -20.31 7.03 -11.21
C LYS A 6 -20.77 5.59 -11.50
N GLY A 7 -21.81 5.10 -10.81
CA GLY A 7 -22.28 3.72 -10.89
C GLY A 7 -21.59 2.71 -9.96
N TYR A 8 -20.52 3.10 -9.28
CA TYR A 8 -19.83 2.24 -8.31
C TYR A 8 -20.44 2.38 -6.92
N GLU A 9 -20.56 1.26 -6.21
CA GLU A 9 -21.03 1.23 -4.81
C GLU A 9 -20.03 1.91 -3.89
N LEU A 10 -20.52 2.81 -3.01
CA LEU A 10 -19.72 3.46 -1.98
C LEU A 10 -19.76 2.67 -0.68
N TYR A 11 -18.61 2.35 -0.16
CA TYR A 11 -18.43 1.68 1.12
C TYR A 11 -17.83 2.63 2.16
N PRO A 12 -18.24 2.54 3.43
CA PRO A 12 -17.55 3.22 4.51
C PRO A 12 -16.06 2.80 4.56
N LEU A 13 -15.24 3.66 5.12
CA LEU A 13 -13.83 3.32 5.39
C LEU A 13 -13.75 2.28 6.51
N THR A 14 -12.75 1.40 6.43
CA THR A 14 -12.38 0.48 7.53
C THR A 14 -11.80 1.27 8.71
N VAL A 15 -11.69 0.62 9.88
CA VAL A 15 -11.06 1.23 11.06
C VAL A 15 -9.62 1.63 10.78
N ALA A 16 -8.85 0.77 10.11
CA ALA A 16 -7.48 1.06 9.73
C ALA A 16 -7.36 2.29 8.82
N GLN A 17 -8.24 2.41 7.82
CA GLN A 17 -8.28 3.57 6.93
C GLN A 17 -8.66 4.85 7.69
N LYS A 18 -9.64 4.80 8.59
CA LYS A 18 -10.01 5.94 9.44
C LYS A 18 -8.87 6.37 10.34
N PHE A 19 -8.10 5.41 10.89
CA PHE A 19 -6.92 5.71 11.69
C PHE A 19 -5.88 6.51 10.91
N HIS A 20 -5.60 6.13 9.66
CA HIS A 20 -4.70 6.88 8.80
C HIS A 20 -5.20 8.30 8.52
N LEU A 21 -6.48 8.50 8.25
CA LEU A 21 -7.07 9.83 8.07
C LEU A 21 -7.00 10.67 9.33
N TYR A 22 -7.22 10.08 10.51
CA TYR A 22 -7.11 10.77 11.79
C TYR A 22 -5.68 11.24 12.08
N TYR A 23 -4.70 10.42 11.72
CA TYR A 23 -3.30 10.70 11.96
C TYR A 23 -2.70 11.73 10.98
N LEU A 24 -3.19 11.75 9.75
CA LEU A 24 -2.63 12.53 8.64
C LEU A 24 -2.48 14.04 8.92
N PRO A 25 -3.43 14.74 9.57
CA PRO A 25 -3.30 16.17 9.88
C PRO A 25 -2.12 16.51 10.82
N TYR A 26 -1.61 15.53 11.55
CA TYR A 26 -0.46 15.71 12.45
C TYR A 26 0.88 15.45 11.76
N CYS A 27 0.86 15.05 10.50
CA CYS A 27 2.06 14.75 9.74
C CYS A 27 2.52 15.97 8.92
N PRO A 28 3.84 16.15 8.72
CA PRO A 28 4.38 17.26 7.95
C PRO A 28 4.02 17.18 6.46
N SER A 29 3.69 16.01 5.96
CA SER A 29 3.28 15.77 4.58
C SER A 29 2.37 14.56 4.48
N ALA A 30 1.40 14.60 3.57
CA ALA A 30 0.55 13.45 3.25
C ALA A 30 1.35 12.27 2.63
N ALA A 31 2.55 12.53 2.12
CA ALA A 31 3.44 11.48 1.60
C ALA A 31 3.98 10.53 2.70
N VAL A 32 3.79 10.84 3.98
CA VAL A 32 4.15 9.92 5.09
C VAL A 32 3.44 8.57 4.98
N LEU A 33 2.29 8.53 4.33
CA LEU A 33 1.52 7.30 4.07
C LEU A 33 1.92 6.61 2.76
N ASN A 34 2.92 7.10 2.05
CA ASN A 34 3.41 6.44 0.86
C ASN A 34 4.37 5.31 1.22
N ILE A 35 4.17 4.15 0.63
CA ILE A 35 5.06 2.99 0.72
C ILE A 35 5.67 2.77 -0.65
N GLY A 36 6.99 2.95 -0.77
CA GLY A 36 7.75 2.68 -1.98
C GLY A 36 8.65 1.46 -1.81
N THR A 37 8.70 0.59 -2.80
CA THR A 37 9.64 -0.54 -2.83
C THR A 37 10.03 -0.88 -4.26
N SER A 38 11.24 -1.41 -4.43
CA SER A 38 11.70 -2.00 -5.68
C SER A 38 11.75 -3.52 -5.57
N LEU A 39 11.41 -4.18 -6.66
CA LEU A 39 11.68 -5.60 -6.87
C LEU A 39 12.60 -5.72 -8.09
N THR A 40 13.78 -6.30 -7.90
CA THR A 40 14.73 -6.53 -8.97
C THR A 40 14.77 -8.01 -9.37
N ILE A 41 14.98 -8.25 -10.64
CA ILE A 41 15.06 -9.57 -11.28
C ILE A 41 16.46 -9.68 -11.89
N GLY A 42 17.20 -10.71 -11.47
CA GLY A 42 18.60 -10.90 -11.86
C GLY A 42 18.82 -11.49 -13.26
N THR A 43 17.79 -11.52 -14.11
CA THR A 43 17.84 -12.05 -15.47
C THR A 43 17.31 -11.04 -16.47
N GLU A 44 17.57 -11.28 -17.77
CA GLU A 44 16.91 -10.50 -18.82
C GLU A 44 15.38 -10.62 -18.72
N VAL A 45 14.71 -9.49 -18.89
CA VAL A 45 13.27 -9.38 -18.80
C VAL A 45 12.69 -8.96 -20.13
N ASP A 46 11.66 -9.66 -20.56
CA ASP A 46 10.81 -9.22 -21.65
C ASP A 46 9.85 -8.14 -21.15
N TRP A 47 10.12 -6.90 -21.52
CA TRP A 47 9.40 -5.73 -21.00
C TRP A 47 7.92 -5.71 -21.40
N GLU A 48 7.58 -6.24 -22.57
CA GLU A 48 6.17 -6.29 -23.01
C GLU A 48 5.41 -7.38 -22.24
N VAL A 49 6.03 -8.53 -22.00
CA VAL A 49 5.45 -9.58 -21.16
C VAL A 49 5.31 -9.08 -19.73
N LEU A 50 6.30 -8.35 -19.19
CA LEU A 50 6.23 -7.77 -17.84
C LEU A 50 5.10 -6.73 -17.74
N ARG A 51 5.00 -5.80 -18.69
CA ARG A 51 3.91 -4.81 -18.78
C ARG A 51 2.55 -5.48 -18.83
N GLY A 52 2.40 -6.50 -19.64
CA GLY A 52 1.19 -7.29 -19.75
C GLY A 52 0.85 -8.07 -18.48
N SER A 53 1.86 -8.47 -17.70
CA SER A 53 1.70 -9.16 -16.42
C SER A 53 1.30 -8.20 -15.31
N ILE A 54 1.88 -7.00 -15.27
CA ILE A 54 1.46 -5.91 -14.38
C ILE A 54 -0.02 -5.57 -14.62
N ASN A 55 -0.41 -5.34 -15.87
CA ASN A 55 -1.80 -5.04 -16.20
C ASN A 55 -2.75 -6.15 -15.73
N LYS A 56 -2.35 -7.41 -15.89
CA LYS A 56 -3.16 -8.55 -15.46
C LYS A 56 -3.25 -8.67 -13.94
N ALA A 57 -2.19 -8.37 -13.22
CA ALA A 57 -2.22 -8.32 -11.75
C ALA A 57 -3.17 -7.22 -11.22
N TYR A 58 -3.17 -6.03 -11.82
CA TYR A 58 -4.14 -4.97 -11.50
C TYR A 58 -5.59 -5.40 -11.77
N GLU A 59 -5.85 -6.05 -12.91
CA GLU A 59 -7.18 -6.60 -13.25
C GLU A 59 -7.67 -7.58 -12.17
N ARG A 60 -6.77 -8.43 -11.65
CA ARG A 60 -7.06 -9.44 -10.64
C ARG A 60 -7.22 -8.89 -9.22
N SER A 61 -6.60 -7.75 -8.92
CA SER A 61 -6.58 -7.16 -7.57
C SER A 61 -7.57 -6.01 -7.43
N GLU A 62 -8.67 -6.23 -6.72
CA GLU A 62 -9.64 -5.17 -6.39
C GLU A 62 -9.00 -4.07 -5.53
N ALA A 63 -8.14 -4.43 -4.59
CA ALA A 63 -7.50 -3.50 -3.67
C ALA A 63 -6.65 -2.44 -4.39
N MET A 64 -5.99 -2.80 -5.50
CA MET A 64 -5.17 -1.87 -6.28
C MET A 64 -6.01 -0.85 -7.07
N ARG A 65 -7.32 -1.07 -7.16
CA ARG A 65 -8.27 -0.22 -7.89
C ARG A 65 -9.21 0.56 -6.98
N ILE A 66 -8.90 0.62 -5.66
CA ILE A 66 -9.63 1.45 -4.70
C ILE A 66 -9.45 2.92 -5.04
N ARG A 67 -10.53 3.67 -4.89
CA ARG A 67 -10.57 5.13 -4.92
C ARG A 67 -11.27 5.64 -3.67
N PHE A 68 -10.88 6.82 -3.23
CA PHE A 68 -11.54 7.50 -2.12
C PHE A 68 -12.33 8.70 -2.63
N THR A 69 -13.41 9.00 -1.96
CA THR A 69 -14.22 10.17 -2.26
C THR A 69 -14.85 10.73 -1.00
N LYS A 70 -15.30 11.97 -1.07
CA LYS A 70 -15.94 12.67 0.02
C LYS A 70 -17.36 13.06 -0.39
N ASP A 71 -18.32 12.89 0.51
CA ASP A 71 -19.67 13.41 0.26
C ASP A 71 -19.81 14.88 0.68
N ALA A 72 -21.00 15.43 0.49
CA ALA A 72 -21.29 16.84 0.79
C ALA A 72 -21.12 17.17 2.29
N ASP A 73 -21.28 16.18 3.17
CA ASP A 73 -21.13 16.34 4.63
C ASP A 73 -19.68 16.19 5.08
N GLY A 74 -18.78 15.94 4.13
CA GLY A 74 -17.37 15.76 4.43
C GLY A 74 -16.98 14.34 4.86
N THR A 75 -17.89 13.38 4.81
CA THR A 75 -17.62 11.97 5.14
C THR A 75 -16.91 11.28 4.00
N TYR A 76 -15.82 10.58 4.31
CA TYR A 76 -15.06 9.81 3.33
C TYR A 76 -15.64 8.43 3.10
N TYR A 77 -15.62 8.02 1.84
CA TYR A 77 -16.01 6.69 1.35
C TYR A 77 -14.93 6.13 0.45
N GLN A 78 -14.94 4.82 0.28
CA GLN A 78 -14.15 4.13 -0.73
C GLN A 78 -15.04 3.44 -1.75
N TYR A 79 -14.53 3.27 -2.95
CA TYR A 79 -15.16 2.51 -4.02
C TYR A 79 -14.10 1.86 -4.89
N ILE A 80 -14.49 0.80 -5.59
CA ILE A 80 -13.58 0.05 -6.43
C ILE A 80 -14.00 0.25 -7.88
N VAL A 81 -13.12 0.79 -8.69
CA VAL A 81 -13.36 0.91 -10.13
C VAL A 81 -13.08 -0.40 -10.83
N ASP A 82 -13.76 -0.66 -11.97
CA ASP A 82 -13.40 -1.78 -12.82
C ASP A 82 -12.03 -1.55 -13.49
N ASP A 83 -11.46 -2.64 -14.08
CA ASP A 83 -10.16 -2.54 -14.72
C ASP A 83 -10.16 -1.60 -15.94
N THR A 84 -11.28 -1.51 -16.65
CA THR A 84 -11.40 -0.64 -17.83
C THR A 84 -11.29 0.83 -17.45
N GLU A 85 -11.94 1.24 -16.35
CA GLU A 85 -11.83 2.61 -15.85
C GLU A 85 -10.46 2.87 -15.25
N ASP A 86 -9.90 1.91 -14.50
CA ASP A 86 -8.57 2.04 -13.90
C ASP A 86 -7.49 2.23 -14.98
N ARG A 87 -7.53 1.47 -16.06
CA ARG A 87 -6.57 1.57 -17.19
C ARG A 87 -6.52 2.95 -17.82
N LYS A 88 -7.56 3.74 -17.76
CA LYS A 88 -7.54 5.12 -18.29
C LYS A 88 -6.57 6.03 -17.55
N SER A 89 -6.36 5.78 -16.28
CA SER A 89 -5.46 6.58 -15.41
C SER A 89 -4.14 5.88 -15.08
N ARG A 90 -4.09 4.54 -15.20
CA ARG A 90 -2.88 3.76 -14.91
C ARG A 90 -1.85 3.92 -16.01
N LYS A 91 -0.69 4.46 -15.64
CA LYS A 91 0.48 4.55 -16.50
C LYS A 91 1.54 3.57 -15.98
N ILE A 92 2.11 2.78 -16.87
CA ILE A 92 3.23 1.89 -16.59
C ILE A 92 4.42 2.39 -17.41
N ASP A 93 5.16 3.31 -16.80
CA ASP A 93 6.34 3.91 -17.41
C ASP A 93 7.54 2.96 -17.31
N PHE A 94 8.57 3.19 -18.12
CA PHE A 94 9.87 2.55 -18.00
C PHE A 94 10.93 3.62 -17.76
N VAL A 95 11.78 3.41 -16.76
CA VAL A 95 12.90 4.28 -16.44
C VAL A 95 14.18 3.46 -16.42
N ASP A 96 15.14 3.86 -17.23
CA ASP A 96 16.46 3.22 -17.31
C ASP A 96 17.47 4.01 -16.49
N PHE A 97 17.97 3.42 -15.41
CA PHE A 97 19.03 3.97 -14.57
C PHE A 97 20.42 3.43 -14.94
N TYR A 98 20.53 2.59 -15.97
CA TYR A 98 21.81 2.03 -16.36
C TYR A 98 22.83 3.12 -16.66
N GLY A 99 24.01 3.00 -16.06
CA GLY A 99 25.07 4.01 -16.18
C GLY A 99 24.97 5.24 -15.27
N GLN A 100 23.91 5.35 -14.46
CA GLN A 100 23.82 6.31 -13.37
C GLN A 100 24.46 5.72 -12.09
N SER A 101 24.70 6.55 -11.09
CA SER A 101 25.06 6.05 -9.76
C SER A 101 23.83 5.47 -9.03
N MET A 102 24.08 4.55 -8.10
CA MET A 102 23.01 4.03 -7.23
C MET A 102 22.33 5.15 -6.43
N GLU A 103 23.12 6.12 -5.97
CA GLU A 103 22.62 7.27 -5.22
C GLU A 103 21.63 8.13 -6.05
N GLU A 104 21.93 8.39 -7.31
CA GLU A 104 21.04 9.13 -8.22
C GLU A 104 19.74 8.37 -8.47
N ALA A 105 19.82 7.07 -8.70
CA ALA A 105 18.65 6.21 -8.89
C ALA A 105 17.76 6.18 -7.63
N GLU A 106 18.38 5.96 -6.47
CA GLU A 106 17.64 5.99 -5.18
C GLU A 106 17.03 7.34 -4.90
N ASN A 107 17.73 8.44 -5.14
CA ASN A 107 17.22 9.79 -4.96
C ASN A 107 15.99 10.05 -5.85
N THR A 108 16.02 9.56 -7.10
CA THR A 108 14.87 9.65 -8.00
C THR A 108 13.68 8.87 -7.45
N MET A 109 13.89 7.63 -7.00
CA MET A 109 12.82 6.81 -6.41
C MET A 109 12.28 7.41 -5.10
N ARG A 110 13.16 8.01 -4.26
CA ARG A 110 12.75 8.75 -3.06
C ARG A 110 11.90 9.98 -3.40
N GLN A 111 12.26 10.71 -4.45
CA GLN A 111 11.44 11.83 -4.94
C GLN A 111 10.04 11.35 -5.35
N TRP A 112 9.91 10.23 -6.05
CA TRP A 112 8.58 9.68 -6.37
C TRP A 112 7.77 9.36 -5.11
N THR A 113 8.43 8.80 -4.08
CA THR A 113 7.78 8.48 -2.79
C THR A 113 7.36 9.74 -2.02
N SER A 114 8.09 10.84 -2.20
CA SER A 114 7.85 12.11 -1.49
C SER A 114 6.67 12.92 -2.04
N VAL A 115 6.12 12.53 -3.18
CA VAL A 115 4.96 13.20 -3.76
C VAL A 115 3.67 12.59 -3.22
N PRO A 116 2.81 13.35 -2.52
CA PRO A 116 1.53 12.85 -2.06
C PRO A 116 0.64 12.39 -3.21
N PHE A 117 -0.08 11.29 -3.03
CA PHE A 117 -1.15 10.93 -3.95
C PHE A 117 -2.28 11.96 -3.88
N PRO A 118 -2.87 12.37 -5.02
CA PRO A 118 -4.15 13.06 -5.02
C PRO A 118 -5.18 12.13 -4.39
N PHE A 119 -5.81 12.58 -3.29
CA PHE A 119 -6.60 11.67 -2.47
C PHE A 119 -7.97 11.35 -3.06
N GLU A 120 -8.66 12.37 -3.64
CA GLU A 120 -10.02 12.21 -4.12
C GLU A 120 -10.06 11.70 -5.56
N ASP A 121 -10.83 10.62 -5.77
CA ASP A 121 -11.15 10.03 -7.08
C ASP A 121 -9.93 9.63 -7.94
N SER A 122 -8.79 9.41 -7.30
CA SER A 122 -7.51 9.17 -7.96
C SER A 122 -6.95 7.78 -7.65
N PRO A 123 -6.09 7.20 -8.52
CA PRO A 123 -5.33 6.02 -8.19
C PRO A 123 -4.48 6.21 -6.94
N MET A 124 -4.47 5.20 -6.08
CA MET A 124 -3.69 5.18 -4.84
C MET A 124 -2.44 4.29 -4.95
N THR A 125 -2.12 3.88 -6.17
CA THR A 125 -0.92 3.09 -6.50
C THR A 125 -0.30 3.56 -7.80
N LYS A 126 1.01 3.39 -7.91
CA LYS A 126 1.80 3.64 -9.13
C LYS A 126 2.85 2.55 -9.26
N ILE A 127 3.10 2.10 -10.47
CA ILE A 127 4.16 1.15 -10.78
C ILE A 127 4.99 1.65 -11.95
N VAL A 128 6.30 1.50 -11.85
CA VAL A 128 7.27 1.90 -12.87
C VAL A 128 8.17 0.71 -13.15
N MET A 129 8.34 0.33 -14.40
CA MET A 129 9.36 -0.64 -14.79
C MET A 129 10.71 0.05 -14.75
N ILE A 130 11.72 -0.58 -14.16
CA ILE A 130 13.04 0.01 -13.98
C ILE A 130 14.14 -0.94 -14.45
N ARG A 131 15.23 -0.36 -14.97
CA ARG A 131 16.53 -1.01 -15.00
C ARG A 131 17.44 -0.29 -14.01
N THR A 132 18.06 -1.04 -13.10
CA THR A 132 18.94 -0.48 -12.07
C THR A 132 20.29 -0.08 -12.65
N PRO A 133 21.11 0.74 -11.95
CA PRO A 133 22.44 1.15 -12.41
C PRO A 133 23.39 -0.01 -12.72
N ASP A 134 23.29 -1.09 -11.96
CA ASP A 134 24.06 -2.34 -12.13
C ASP A 134 23.46 -3.30 -13.17
N GLY A 135 22.39 -2.87 -13.89
CA GLY A 135 21.83 -3.58 -15.02
C GLY A 135 20.73 -4.59 -14.68
N PHE A 136 20.34 -4.74 -13.42
CA PHE A 136 19.17 -5.57 -13.05
C PHE A 136 17.87 -4.93 -13.55
N ASN A 137 16.95 -5.78 -13.96
CA ASN A 137 15.62 -5.35 -14.39
C ASN A 137 14.62 -5.52 -13.26
N GLY A 138 13.51 -4.76 -13.29
CA GLY A 138 12.51 -4.92 -12.24
C GLY A 138 11.40 -3.90 -12.32
N VAL A 139 10.77 -3.69 -11.17
CA VAL A 139 9.70 -2.73 -10.99
C VAL A 139 9.92 -1.93 -9.70
N TYR A 140 9.55 -0.66 -9.73
CA TYR A 140 9.35 0.15 -8.56
C TYR A 140 7.85 0.31 -8.34
N PHE A 141 7.38 -0.10 -7.18
CA PHE A 141 5.98 0.05 -6.77
C PHE A 141 5.86 1.13 -5.70
N LEU A 142 4.88 1.99 -5.87
CA LEU A 142 4.49 3.01 -4.91
C LEU A 142 3.00 2.86 -4.61
N GLY A 143 2.63 2.75 -3.34
CA GLY A 143 1.25 2.66 -2.89
C GLY A 143 0.99 3.50 -1.65
N HIS A 144 -0.24 3.98 -1.51
CA HIS A 144 -0.68 4.67 -0.31
C HIS A 144 -1.11 3.66 0.75
N HIS A 145 -0.72 3.88 2.01
CA HIS A 145 -0.95 2.92 3.11
C HIS A 145 -2.43 2.64 3.42
N MET A 146 -3.34 3.46 2.90
CA MET A 146 -4.78 3.16 2.99
C MET A 146 -5.27 2.04 2.07
N VAL A 147 -4.47 1.63 1.08
CA VAL A 147 -4.83 0.57 0.13
C VAL A 147 -3.87 -0.60 0.14
N VAL A 148 -2.64 -0.40 0.60
CA VAL A 148 -1.62 -1.45 0.70
C VAL A 148 -0.91 -1.41 2.05
N ASP A 149 -0.59 -2.59 2.56
CA ASP A 149 0.39 -2.81 3.61
C ASP A 149 1.53 -3.68 3.08
N ALA A 150 2.48 -4.06 3.92
CA ALA A 150 3.61 -4.87 3.51
C ALA A 150 3.19 -6.24 2.94
N GLN A 151 2.16 -6.87 3.50
CA GLN A 151 1.68 -8.18 3.04
C GLN A 151 0.96 -8.07 1.70
N ALA A 152 0.08 -7.09 1.54
CA ALA A 152 -0.61 -6.81 0.28
C ALA A 152 0.38 -6.48 -0.85
N LEU A 153 1.42 -5.71 -0.55
CA LEU A 153 2.49 -5.35 -1.48
C LEU A 153 3.27 -6.58 -1.93
N ILE A 154 3.70 -7.44 -1.01
CA ILE A 154 4.41 -8.68 -1.32
C ILE A 154 3.52 -9.60 -2.18
N ALA A 155 2.25 -9.76 -1.81
CA ALA A 155 1.30 -10.59 -2.54
C ALA A 155 1.09 -10.08 -3.97
N PHE A 156 0.96 -8.76 -4.15
CA PHE A 156 0.77 -8.15 -5.45
C PHE A 156 1.99 -8.28 -6.35
N LEU A 157 3.20 -8.00 -5.82
CA LEU A 157 4.45 -8.17 -6.58
C LEU A 157 4.70 -9.63 -6.95
N LYS A 158 4.39 -10.55 -6.04
CA LYS A 158 4.46 -11.98 -6.31
C LYS A 158 3.51 -12.38 -7.43
N ASP A 159 2.27 -11.90 -7.45
CA ASP A 159 1.29 -12.18 -8.51
C ASP A 159 1.81 -11.71 -9.88
N ILE A 160 2.44 -10.54 -9.95
CA ILE A 160 3.08 -10.04 -11.18
C ILE A 160 4.13 -11.03 -11.70
N ILE A 161 5.02 -11.50 -10.80
CA ILE A 161 6.10 -12.42 -11.18
C ILE A 161 5.55 -13.79 -11.59
N GLU A 162 4.57 -14.32 -10.87
CA GLU A 162 3.96 -15.60 -11.19
C GLU A 162 3.25 -15.55 -12.55
N ILE A 163 2.54 -14.46 -12.86
CA ILE A 163 1.93 -14.23 -14.18
C ILE A 163 3.00 -14.11 -15.26
N TYR A 164 4.08 -13.37 -14.99
CA TYR A 164 5.20 -13.24 -15.92
C TYR A 164 5.83 -14.59 -16.23
N CYS A 165 6.15 -15.36 -15.20
CA CYS A 165 6.74 -16.70 -15.36
C CYS A 165 5.83 -17.66 -16.12
N ASN A 166 4.54 -17.65 -15.82
CA ASN A 166 3.56 -18.47 -16.56
C ASN A 166 3.53 -18.14 -18.06
N LYS A 167 3.63 -16.86 -18.41
CA LYS A 167 3.63 -16.42 -19.83
C LYS A 167 4.95 -16.68 -20.54
N LYS A 168 6.07 -16.65 -19.80
CA LYS A 168 7.42 -16.72 -20.40
C LYS A 168 7.95 -18.14 -20.47
N TYR A 169 7.57 -19.01 -19.56
CA TYR A 169 8.15 -20.34 -19.41
C TYR A 169 7.08 -21.43 -19.45
N GLU A 170 7.33 -22.48 -20.23
CA GLU A 170 6.45 -23.64 -20.29
C GLU A 170 6.38 -24.39 -18.95
N GLY A 171 5.23 -24.95 -18.64
CA GLY A 171 5.03 -25.77 -17.43
C GLY A 171 4.85 -25.00 -16.14
N ILE A 172 4.97 -23.68 -16.13
CA ILE A 172 4.70 -22.86 -14.96
C ILE A 172 3.18 -22.65 -14.83
N PRO A 173 2.56 -23.04 -13.70
CA PRO A 173 1.12 -22.88 -13.52
C PRO A 173 0.74 -21.39 -13.41
N TYR A 174 -0.48 -21.07 -13.85
CA TYR A 174 -1.06 -19.75 -13.63
C TYR A 174 -1.34 -19.54 -12.12
N PRO A 175 -1.10 -18.35 -11.56
CA PRO A 175 -1.31 -18.09 -10.14
C PRO A 175 -2.79 -18.27 -9.74
N LYS A 176 -3.02 -18.72 -8.49
CA LYS A 176 -4.35 -18.87 -7.92
C LYS A 176 -5.10 -17.53 -7.91
N GLU A 177 -6.42 -17.59 -7.89
CA GLU A 177 -7.25 -16.40 -7.77
C GLU A 177 -6.94 -15.62 -6.48
N MET A 178 -6.96 -14.30 -6.58
CA MET A 178 -6.85 -13.42 -5.43
C MET A 178 -8.17 -13.39 -4.66
N CYS A 179 -8.09 -13.26 -3.34
CA CYS A 179 -9.27 -13.04 -2.50
C CYS A 179 -9.95 -11.71 -2.88
N SER A 180 -11.28 -11.71 -2.88
CA SER A 180 -12.04 -10.48 -3.10
C SER A 180 -11.84 -9.52 -1.92
N TYR A 181 -11.41 -8.31 -2.23
CA TYR A 181 -11.32 -7.23 -1.25
C TYR A 181 -12.73 -6.82 -0.77
N VAL A 182 -13.70 -6.77 -1.67
CA VAL A 182 -15.08 -6.39 -1.34
C VAL A 182 -15.72 -7.37 -0.36
N GLU A 183 -15.50 -8.67 -0.53
CA GLU A 183 -16.00 -9.67 0.41
C GLU A 183 -15.37 -9.50 1.81
N GLN A 184 -14.06 -9.26 1.88
CA GLN A 184 -13.39 -9.01 3.15
C GLN A 184 -13.87 -7.70 3.78
N LEU A 185 -13.96 -6.63 2.99
CA LEU A 185 -14.48 -5.34 3.43
C LEU A 185 -15.88 -5.47 4.07
N LYS A 186 -16.79 -6.22 3.44
CA LYS A 186 -18.14 -6.46 4.00
C LYS A 186 -18.08 -7.20 5.33
N LYS A 187 -17.17 -8.15 5.50
CA LYS A 187 -16.96 -8.84 6.80
C LYS A 187 -16.44 -7.88 7.87
N ASP A 188 -15.48 -7.03 7.52
CA ASP A 188 -14.91 -6.05 8.46
C ASP A 188 -15.97 -5.01 8.88
N LEU A 189 -16.76 -4.50 7.95
CA LEU A 189 -17.86 -3.58 8.26
C LEU A 189 -18.95 -4.24 9.10
N ALA A 190 -19.28 -5.51 8.86
CA ALA A 190 -20.23 -6.26 9.68
C ALA A 190 -19.67 -6.52 11.10
N TYR A 191 -18.37 -6.80 11.22
CA TYR A 191 -17.71 -6.89 12.53
C TYR A 191 -17.84 -5.57 13.30
N GLU A 192 -17.52 -4.45 12.66
CA GLU A 192 -17.59 -3.11 13.26
C GLU A 192 -19.01 -2.68 13.65
N ALA A 193 -20.02 -3.11 12.93
CA ALA A 193 -21.42 -2.85 13.24
C ALA A 193 -21.92 -3.53 14.54
N GLY A 194 -21.09 -4.28 15.24
CA GLY A 194 -21.41 -4.88 16.54
C GLY A 194 -21.76 -6.36 16.48
N SER A 195 -21.04 -7.12 15.65
CA SER A 195 -21.17 -8.58 15.58
C SER A 195 -20.96 -9.25 16.95
N LYS A 196 -21.45 -10.51 17.10
CA LYS A 196 -21.17 -11.33 18.29
C LYS A 196 -19.66 -11.50 18.53
N ALA A 197 -18.87 -11.59 17.48
CA ALA A 197 -17.43 -11.68 17.57
C ALA A 197 -16.83 -10.40 18.18
N LYS A 198 -17.23 -9.21 17.72
CA LYS A 198 -16.76 -7.94 18.28
C LYS A 198 -17.10 -7.81 19.78
N LYS A 199 -18.31 -8.20 20.18
CA LYS A 199 -18.71 -8.16 21.60
C LYS A 199 -17.81 -9.06 22.45
N ARG A 200 -17.60 -10.31 22.04
CA ARG A 200 -16.71 -11.25 22.72
C ARG A 200 -15.28 -10.71 22.82
N ASP A 201 -14.76 -10.17 21.71
CA ASP A 201 -13.40 -9.67 21.66
C ASP A 201 -13.25 -8.40 22.54
N SER A 202 -14.25 -7.51 22.55
CA SER A 202 -14.28 -6.35 23.45
C SER A 202 -14.28 -6.76 24.91
N GLU A 203 -15.14 -7.72 25.30
CA GLU A 203 -15.19 -8.26 26.67
C GLU A 203 -13.85 -8.89 27.09
N PHE A 204 -13.20 -9.61 26.19
CA PHE A 204 -11.87 -10.19 26.44
C PHE A 204 -10.84 -9.10 26.74
N PHE A 205 -10.72 -8.09 25.88
CA PHE A 205 -9.75 -7.01 26.06
C PHE A 205 -10.06 -6.12 27.26
N GLU A 206 -11.33 -5.81 27.52
CA GLU A 206 -11.73 -5.08 28.72
C GLU A 206 -11.35 -5.81 30.00
N ASN A 207 -11.58 -7.12 30.05
CA ASN A 207 -11.18 -7.95 31.20
C ASN A 207 -9.66 -7.99 31.36
N LEU A 208 -8.91 -8.12 30.25
CA LEU A 208 -7.46 -8.08 30.27
C LEU A 208 -6.92 -6.76 30.84
N ILE A 209 -7.47 -5.63 30.38
CA ILE A 209 -7.08 -4.29 30.84
C ILE A 209 -7.41 -4.10 32.33
N ARG A 210 -8.59 -4.59 32.79
CA ARG A 210 -8.98 -4.49 34.21
C ARG A 210 -8.11 -5.34 35.14
N GLN A 211 -7.51 -6.43 34.64
CA GLN A 211 -6.67 -7.33 35.40
C GLN A 211 -5.20 -6.92 35.42
N SER A 212 -4.79 -6.04 34.51
CA SER A 212 -3.41 -5.55 34.41
C SER A 212 -3.28 -4.16 35.01
N GLU A 213 -2.33 -3.97 35.91
CA GLU A 213 -1.91 -2.61 36.28
C GLU A 213 -1.25 -1.96 35.04
N PRO A 214 -1.58 -0.70 34.73
CA PRO A 214 -0.94 -0.01 33.63
C PRO A 214 0.56 0.15 33.92
N VAL A 215 1.39 -0.61 33.21
CA VAL A 215 2.85 -0.49 33.27
C VAL A 215 3.25 0.62 32.30
N TYR A 216 3.58 1.77 32.81
CA TYR A 216 4.19 2.84 32.04
C TYR A 216 5.70 2.56 31.96
N ASN A 217 6.14 1.94 30.89
CA ASN A 217 7.56 1.87 30.58
C ASN A 217 8.02 3.24 30.04
N GLY A 218 8.41 4.13 30.94
CA GLY A 218 9.12 5.35 30.59
C GLY A 218 10.46 4.99 29.95
N ILE A 219 10.83 5.67 28.88
CA ILE A 219 12.20 5.63 28.38
C ILE A 219 13.07 6.26 29.46
N HIS A 220 13.88 5.44 30.12
CA HIS A 220 14.79 5.91 31.16
C HIS A 220 15.71 7.04 30.60
N GLY A 221 15.63 8.23 31.18
CA GLY A 221 16.55 9.33 30.87
C GLY A 221 15.96 10.69 30.55
N THR A 222 14.62 10.86 30.48
CA THR A 222 14.01 12.18 30.29
C THR A 222 12.78 12.36 31.17
N ASP A 223 12.92 13.09 32.26
CA ASP A 223 11.81 13.49 33.15
C ASP A 223 10.89 14.57 32.54
N LYS A 224 11.21 15.09 31.36
CA LYS A 224 10.41 16.04 30.60
C LYS A 224 10.58 15.79 29.10
N LEU A 225 9.61 15.12 28.50
CA LEU A 225 9.38 15.16 27.06
C LEU A 225 8.75 16.52 26.73
N GLU A 226 9.56 17.48 26.29
CA GLU A 226 9.03 18.69 25.66
C GLU A 226 8.31 18.28 24.38
N ALA A 227 7.01 18.60 24.28
CA ALA A 227 6.14 18.19 23.16
C ALA A 227 6.72 18.56 21.78
N GLU A 228 7.51 19.63 21.70
CA GLU A 228 8.21 20.04 20.47
C GLU A 228 9.32 19.08 20.03
N LYS A 229 9.89 18.28 20.94
CA LYS A 229 10.94 17.30 20.59
C LYS A 229 10.38 15.96 20.13
N CYS A 230 9.14 15.64 20.49
CA CYS A 230 8.46 14.41 20.05
C CYS A 230 8.06 14.44 18.58
N LEU A 231 7.93 15.63 17.97
CA LEU A 231 7.54 15.82 16.57
C LEU A 231 8.72 15.86 15.59
N LYS A 232 9.96 15.80 16.05
CA LYS A 232 11.10 15.60 15.16
C LYS A 232 11.21 14.13 14.81
N ILE A 233 10.46 13.72 13.79
CA ILE A 233 10.73 12.47 13.07
C ILE A 233 12.13 12.62 12.48
N ARG A 234 13.13 12.04 13.13
CA ARG A 234 14.44 11.86 12.51
C ARG A 234 14.22 10.93 11.34
N ASN A 235 14.62 11.34 10.16
CA ASN A 235 14.78 10.42 9.04
C ASN A 235 15.65 9.27 9.53
N PHE A 236 15.04 8.10 9.70
CA PHE A 236 15.78 6.89 9.92
C PHE A 236 16.49 6.60 8.59
N GLU A 237 17.76 6.89 8.51
CA GLU A 237 18.59 6.27 7.48
C GLU A 237 18.62 4.77 7.79
N PRO A 238 18.10 3.91 6.91
CA PRO A 238 18.27 2.49 7.10
C PRO A 238 19.76 2.19 6.98
N HIS A 239 20.41 1.95 8.10
CA HIS A 239 21.73 1.33 8.06
C HIS A 239 21.53 -0.04 7.42
N LEU A 240 22.05 -0.20 6.21
CA LEU A 240 22.13 -1.46 5.50
C LEU A 240 22.71 -2.51 6.48
N MET A 241 21.97 -3.57 6.72
CA MET A 241 22.52 -4.71 7.47
C MET A 241 23.77 -5.20 6.71
N PRO A 242 24.87 -5.48 7.42
CA PRO A 242 26.06 -6.04 6.78
C PRO A 242 25.67 -7.34 6.09
N GLN A 243 26.02 -7.45 4.81
CA GLN A 243 25.89 -8.70 4.07
C GLN A 243 26.65 -9.77 4.85
N ARG A 244 25.96 -10.81 5.30
CA ARG A 244 26.62 -12.01 5.77
C ARG A 244 27.21 -12.71 4.53
N MET A 245 28.54 -12.86 4.54
CA MET A 245 29.27 -13.72 3.63
C MET A 245 28.77 -15.16 3.73
#